data_492e98da44b9c2b0432cc3f8b9603a37
#
_entry.id   492e98da44b9c2b0432cc3f8b9603a37
#
_cell.length_a   1.000
_cell.length_b   1.000
_cell.length_c   1.000
_cell.angle_alpha   90.00
_cell.angle_beta   90.00
_cell.angle_gamma   90.00
#
_symmetry.space_group_name_H-M   'P 1'
#
loop_
_entity.id
_entity.type
_entity.pdbx_description
1 polymer ?
#
loop_
_entity_poly.entity_id
_entity_poly.type
_entity_poly.pdbx_seq_one_letter_code
_entity_poly.pdbx_strand_id
1 'polypeptide(L)'
;AVARAITERGGVIGAWPAGIGATTMNDYVDRIFELSEVLGPDHVVMGTDMDANYKPVFTSYRQMPLLVSELLRRGYGEDNVVKFVGGNFLRVFEAVWAGRQP
;
A
#
# COMPACT_ATOMS: atom_id res chain seq x y z
N ALA A 1 -13.10 10.73 -4.63
CA ALA A 1 -14.43 10.64 -4.01
C ALA A 1 -14.70 9.23 -3.47
N VAL A 2 -14.58 8.21 -4.33
CA VAL A 2 -14.80 6.82 -3.90
C VAL A 2 -13.74 6.38 -2.87
N ALA A 3 -12.47 6.69 -3.12
CA ALA A 3 -11.39 6.34 -2.19
C ALA A 3 -11.58 6.98 -0.82
N ARG A 4 -11.99 8.25 -0.77
CA ARG A 4 -12.25 8.93 0.49
C ARG A 4 -13.43 8.31 1.24
N ALA A 5 -14.47 7.92 0.53
CA ALA A 5 -15.62 7.26 1.14
C ALA A 5 -15.21 5.95 1.82
N ILE A 6 -14.31 5.19 1.20
CA ILE A 6 -13.79 3.95 1.77
C ILE A 6 -12.96 4.25 3.03
N THR A 7 -12.07 5.23 2.97
CA THR A 7 -11.17 5.55 4.08
C THR A 7 -11.91 6.17 5.27
N GLU A 8 -12.95 6.93 5.03
CA GLU A 8 -13.79 7.49 6.10
C GLU A 8 -14.44 6.40 6.95
N ARG A 9 -14.63 5.22 6.38
CA ARG A 9 -15.17 4.06 7.09
C ARG A 9 -14.09 3.16 7.68
N GLY A 10 -12.82 3.61 7.66
CA GLY A 10 -11.70 2.84 8.18
C GLY A 10 -11.09 1.86 7.19
N GLY A 11 -11.53 1.90 5.93
CA GLY A 11 -11.00 1.03 4.89
C GLY A 11 -9.62 1.42 4.38
N VAL A 12 -9.08 0.64 3.47
CA VAL A 12 -7.75 0.84 2.90
C VAL A 12 -7.80 0.74 1.38
N ILE A 13 -6.82 1.39 0.73
CA ILE A 13 -6.65 1.38 -0.72
C ILE A 13 -5.28 0.80 -1.03
N GLY A 14 -5.23 -0.17 -1.94
CA GLY A 14 -3.98 -0.80 -2.35
C GLY A 14 -3.23 0.01 -3.39
N ALA A 15 -1.95 0.24 -3.17
CA ALA A 15 -1.06 0.81 -4.19
C ALA A 15 -0.61 -0.31 -5.11
N TRP A 16 -0.92 -0.18 -6.40
CA TRP A 16 -0.73 -1.23 -7.40
C TRP A 16 0.48 -0.95 -8.28
N PRO A 17 1.52 -1.82 -8.24
CA PRO A 17 2.76 -1.60 -9.00
C PRO A 17 2.69 -2.15 -10.44
N ALA A 18 1.59 -1.92 -11.13
CA ALA A 18 1.45 -2.33 -12.52
C ALA A 18 2.08 -1.30 -13.45
N GLY A 19 2.54 -1.75 -14.62
CA GLY A 19 3.20 -0.89 -15.60
C GLY A 19 2.29 0.14 -16.27
N ILE A 20 1.05 0.25 -15.82
CA ILE A 20 0.12 1.29 -16.24
C ILE A 20 0.15 2.37 -15.15
N GLY A 21 0.91 3.40 -15.32
CA GLY A 21 1.03 4.48 -14.36
C GLY A 21 2.21 4.39 -13.42
N ALA A 22 2.89 3.25 -13.36
CA ALA A 22 4.14 3.08 -12.63
C ALA A 22 5.03 2.13 -13.41
N THR A 23 6.18 2.61 -13.88
CA THR A 23 7.10 1.81 -14.70
C THR A 23 8.39 1.47 -13.99
N THR A 24 8.71 2.14 -12.89
CA THR A 24 9.91 1.89 -12.10
C THR A 24 9.55 1.80 -10.62
N MET A 25 10.50 1.32 -9.81
CA MET A 25 10.33 1.31 -8.36
C MET A 25 10.12 2.74 -7.83
N ASN A 26 10.83 3.72 -8.38
CA ASN A 26 10.66 5.11 -7.98
C ASN A 26 9.25 5.61 -8.29
N ASP A 27 8.69 5.25 -9.43
CA ASP A 27 7.32 5.62 -9.80
C ASP A 27 6.32 5.02 -8.82
N TYR A 28 6.55 3.77 -8.42
CA TYR A 28 5.69 3.11 -7.45
C TYR A 28 5.75 3.80 -6.09
N VAL A 29 6.95 4.15 -5.63
CA VAL A 29 7.12 4.87 -4.37
C VAL A 29 6.45 6.25 -4.45
N ASP A 30 6.57 6.95 -5.58
CA ASP A 30 5.86 8.21 -5.81
C ASP A 30 4.36 8.05 -5.63
N ARG A 31 3.79 6.97 -6.18
CA ARG A 31 2.35 6.69 -6.05
C ARG A 31 1.96 6.43 -4.60
N ILE A 32 2.80 5.72 -3.84
CA ILE A 32 2.55 5.49 -2.41
C ILE A 32 2.48 6.81 -1.66
N PHE A 33 3.41 7.72 -1.93
CA PHE A 33 3.41 9.04 -1.31
C PHE A 33 2.18 9.86 -1.70
N GLU A 34 1.79 9.86 -2.98
CA GLU A 34 0.60 10.55 -3.45
C GLU A 34 -0.66 10.08 -2.73
N LEU A 35 -0.84 8.76 -2.64
CA LEU A 35 -2.00 8.18 -1.97
C LEU A 35 -1.97 8.52 -0.49
N SER A 36 -0.80 8.49 0.14
CA SER A 36 -0.66 8.80 1.56
C SER A 36 -0.97 10.26 1.87
N GLU A 37 -0.63 11.18 0.97
CA GLU A 37 -0.96 12.59 1.13
C GLU A 37 -2.47 12.83 1.06
N VAL A 38 -3.14 12.14 0.15
CA VAL A 38 -4.58 12.34 -0.07
C VAL A 38 -5.41 11.61 0.98
N LEU A 39 -5.03 10.39 1.34
CA LEU A 39 -5.86 9.50 2.16
C LEU A 39 -5.32 9.30 3.58
N GLY A 40 -4.06 9.61 3.81
CA GLY A 40 -3.36 9.32 5.06
C GLY A 40 -2.66 7.96 5.03
N PRO A 41 -1.48 7.84 5.69
CA PRO A 41 -0.71 6.59 5.68
C PRO A 41 -1.43 5.42 6.32
N ASP A 42 -2.44 5.67 7.17
CA ASP A 42 -3.23 4.61 7.81
C ASP A 42 -4.14 3.88 6.82
N HIS A 43 -4.33 4.42 5.63
CA HIS A 43 -5.30 3.93 4.66
C HIS A 43 -4.68 3.41 3.37
N VAL A 44 -3.36 3.33 3.30
CA VAL A 44 -2.65 2.85 2.10
C VAL A 44 -1.97 1.53 2.40
N VAL A 45 -2.22 0.54 1.56
CA VAL A 45 -1.61 -0.79 1.69
C VAL A 45 -0.95 -1.20 0.39
N MET A 46 -0.10 -2.22 0.49
CA MET A 46 0.56 -2.80 -0.68
C MET A 46 -0.40 -3.78 -1.36
N GLY A 47 -0.68 -3.54 -2.63
CA GLY A 47 -1.51 -4.42 -3.44
C GLY A 47 -0.77 -4.82 -4.70
N THR A 48 0.09 -5.84 -4.63
CA THR A 48 0.99 -6.17 -5.73
C THR A 48 0.33 -6.86 -6.91
N ASP A 49 -0.61 -7.75 -6.64
CA ASP A 49 -1.24 -8.57 -7.68
C ASP A 49 -0.19 -9.21 -8.59
N MET A 50 0.86 -9.73 -7.95
CA MET A 50 2.18 -9.96 -8.56
C MET A 50 2.18 -10.79 -9.84
N ASP A 51 1.38 -11.82 -9.88
CA ASP A 51 1.36 -12.74 -11.03
C ASP A 51 0.33 -12.34 -12.09
N ALA A 52 -0.45 -11.32 -11.84
CA ALA A 52 -1.54 -10.90 -12.71
C ALA A 52 -1.33 -9.52 -13.33
N ASN A 53 -0.27 -8.82 -12.95
CA ASN A 53 -0.02 -7.46 -13.40
C ASN A 53 0.45 -7.40 -14.86
N TYR A 54 0.05 -6.33 -15.54
CA TYR A 54 0.61 -5.95 -16.82
C TYR A 54 1.89 -5.16 -16.58
N LYS A 55 3.02 -5.65 -17.10
CA LYS A 55 4.35 -5.04 -16.94
C LYS A 55 4.62 -4.66 -15.48
N PRO A 56 4.64 -5.62 -14.56
CA PRO A 56 4.76 -5.32 -13.14
C PRO A 56 6.11 -4.70 -12.79
N VAL A 57 6.07 -3.69 -11.94
CA VAL A 57 7.27 -3.11 -11.34
C VAL A 57 7.82 -4.06 -10.27
N PHE A 58 6.94 -4.75 -9.58
CA PHE A 58 7.28 -5.64 -8.47
C PHE A 58 6.99 -7.08 -8.90
N THR A 59 8.04 -7.86 -9.13
CA THR A 59 7.92 -9.21 -9.69
C THR A 59 8.34 -10.31 -8.73
N SER A 60 8.95 -9.97 -7.59
CA SER A 60 9.44 -10.94 -6.64
C SER A 60 9.49 -10.34 -5.24
N TYR A 61 9.23 -11.16 -4.23
CA TYR A 61 9.36 -10.75 -2.83
C TYR A 61 10.80 -10.37 -2.48
N ARG A 62 11.78 -10.74 -3.29
CA ARG A 62 13.17 -10.33 -3.12
C ARG A 62 13.36 -8.83 -3.30
N GLN A 63 12.42 -8.17 -3.96
CA GLN A 63 12.43 -6.72 -4.14
C GLN A 63 11.90 -5.95 -2.92
N MET A 64 11.32 -6.66 -1.95
CA MET A 64 10.77 -6.03 -0.75
C MET A 64 11.78 -5.16 0.00
N PRO A 65 13.03 -5.62 0.24
CA PRO A 65 14.02 -4.76 0.89
C PRO A 65 14.32 -3.47 0.12
N LEU A 66 14.28 -3.51 -1.20
CA LEU A 66 14.50 -2.33 -2.03
C LEU A 66 13.37 -1.32 -1.84
N LEU A 67 12.13 -1.80 -1.82
CA LEU A 67 10.97 -0.95 -1.59
C LEU A 67 11.03 -0.30 -0.21
N VAL A 68 11.27 -1.10 0.83
CA VAL A 68 11.36 -0.61 2.20
C VAL A 68 12.48 0.42 2.34
N SER A 69 13.65 0.11 1.78
CA SER A 69 14.81 1.01 1.80
C SER A 69 14.48 2.35 1.15
N GLU A 70 13.81 2.33 0.01
CA GLU A 70 13.46 3.56 -0.72
C GLU A 70 12.43 4.39 0.03
N LEU A 71 11.44 3.75 0.64
CA LEU A 71 10.45 4.45 1.45
C LEU A 71 11.11 5.15 2.65
N LEU A 72 12.01 4.45 3.33
CA LEU A 72 12.75 5.02 4.46
C LEU A 72 13.65 6.17 4.02
N ARG A 73 14.36 5.99 2.91
CA ARG A 73 15.26 7.02 2.37
C ARG A 73 14.51 8.31 2.05
N ARG A 74 13.28 8.21 1.56
CA ARG A 74 12.46 9.36 1.22
C ARG A 74 11.69 9.94 2.40
N GLY A 75 11.86 9.39 3.60
CA GLY A 75 11.25 9.93 4.81
C GLY A 75 9.82 9.51 5.07
N TYR A 76 9.40 8.38 4.53
CA TYR A 76 8.06 7.86 4.79
C TYR A 76 7.83 7.53 6.27
N GLY A 77 8.91 7.22 6.97
CA GLY A 77 8.89 6.91 8.39
C GLY A 77 8.73 5.42 8.65
N GLU A 78 9.42 4.94 9.67
CA GLU A 78 9.44 3.52 10.02
C GLU A 78 8.04 2.99 10.35
N ASP A 79 7.28 3.73 11.16
CA ASP A 79 5.93 3.33 11.55
C ASP A 79 5.01 3.25 10.33
N ASN A 80 5.13 4.19 9.41
CA ASN A 80 4.31 4.20 8.20
C ASN A 80 4.68 3.07 7.25
N VAL A 81 5.96 2.68 7.20
CA VAL A 81 6.39 1.53 6.40
C VAL A 81 5.74 0.25 6.94
N VAL A 82 5.74 0.06 8.25
CA VAL A 82 5.07 -1.10 8.87
C VAL A 82 3.58 -1.12 8.52
N LYS A 83 2.92 0.02 8.58
CA LYS A 83 1.50 0.13 8.20
C LYS A 83 1.28 -0.26 6.76
N PHE A 84 2.13 0.23 5.86
CA PHE A 84 2.00 -0.04 4.43
C PHE A 84 2.21 -1.52 4.09
N VAL A 85 3.24 -2.15 4.66
CA VAL A 85 3.57 -3.54 4.30
C VAL A 85 2.66 -4.58 4.94
N GLY A 86 1.85 -4.21 5.91
CA GLY A 86 0.94 -5.19 6.51
C GLY A 86 0.04 -4.67 7.62
N GLY A 87 0.49 -3.68 8.39
CA GLY A 87 -0.23 -3.23 9.57
C GLY A 87 -1.64 -2.72 9.28
N ASN A 88 -1.81 -1.95 8.24
CA ASN A 88 -3.12 -1.41 7.85
C ASN A 88 -4.08 -2.51 7.42
N PHE A 89 -3.60 -3.47 6.63
CA PHE A 89 -4.41 -4.60 6.21
C PHE A 89 -4.83 -5.45 7.41
N LEU A 90 -3.88 -5.72 8.31
CA LEU A 90 -4.14 -6.50 9.51
C LEU A 90 -5.22 -5.85 10.38
N ARG A 91 -5.14 -4.54 10.55
CA ARG A 91 -6.16 -3.80 11.33
C ARG A 91 -7.56 -4.00 10.75
N VAL A 92 -7.69 -3.86 9.43
CA VAL A 92 -8.98 -4.04 8.75
C VAL A 92 -9.44 -5.50 8.86
N PHE A 93 -8.53 -6.43 8.66
CA PHE A 93 -8.83 -7.85 8.76
C PHE A 93 -9.35 -8.21 10.17
N GLU A 94 -8.69 -7.71 11.20
CA GLU A 94 -9.11 -7.96 12.58
C GLU A 94 -10.48 -7.36 12.87
N ALA A 95 -10.75 -6.16 12.38
CA ALA A 95 -12.04 -5.51 12.56
C ALA A 95 -13.17 -6.29 11.90
N VAL A 96 -12.95 -6.77 10.69
CA VAL A 96 -13.93 -7.59 9.95
C VAL A 96 -14.14 -8.92 10.65
N TRP A 97 -13.06 -9.56 11.09
CA TRP A 97 -13.13 -10.83 11.81
C TRP A 97 -13.94 -10.69 13.10
N ALA A 98 -13.65 -9.65 13.89
CA ALA A 98 -14.39 -9.36 15.12
C ALA A 98 -15.88 -9.11 14.86
N GLY A 99 -16.20 -8.43 13.76
CA GLY A 99 -17.58 -8.17 13.36
C GLY A 99 -18.37 -9.41 12.94
N ARG A 100 -17.69 -10.52 12.65
CA ARG A 100 -18.33 -11.81 12.35
C ARG A 100 -18.75 -12.59 13.58
N GLN A 101 -18.19 -12.23 14.73
CA GLN A 101 -18.48 -12.94 15.98
C GLN A 101 -19.88 -12.57 16.46
N PRO A 102 -20.72 -13.56 16.77
CA PRO A 102 -22.08 -13.28 17.29
C PRO A 102 -22.05 -12.62 18.65
#